data_87e398963568fc1fa1d3720d896210e0
#
_entry.id   87e398963568fc1fa1d3720d896210e0
#
_cell.length_a   1.000
_cell.length_b   1.000
_cell.length_c   1.000
_cell.angle_alpha   90.00
_cell.angle_beta   90.00
_cell.angle_gamma   90.00
#
_symmetry.space_group_name_H-M   'P 1'
#
loop_
_entity.id
_entity.type
_entity.pdbx_description
1 polymer ?
#
loop_
_entity_poly.entity_id
_entity_poly.type
_entity_poly.pdbx_seq_one_letter_code
_entity_poly.pdbx_strand_id
1 'polypeptide(L)'
;LSVNMGSILENVFAQELVSNGFLLRYFNKKNIGEIDFIVQKGKSAVPIEIKSGNDYTKHKALDNLIAKQSWNINSGIVFCKGNLEIENGITYYPWYMSMFFKQETLPEHLKVNVDIVNI
;
A
#
# COMPACT_ATOMS: atom_id res chain seq x y z
N LEU A 1 -29.76 3.85 -9.05
CA LEU A 1 -28.72 3.36 -8.15
C LEU A 1 -27.39 4.02 -8.48
N SER A 2 -26.90 4.83 -7.57
CA SER A 2 -25.55 5.36 -7.71
C SER A 2 -24.53 4.28 -7.36
N VAL A 3 -23.51 4.14 -8.21
CA VAL A 3 -22.44 3.19 -8.00
C VAL A 3 -21.30 3.91 -7.30
N ASN A 4 -20.85 3.37 -6.18
CA ASN A 4 -19.69 3.93 -5.47
C ASN A 4 -18.41 3.38 -6.10
N MET A 5 -17.84 4.15 -7.02
CA MET A 5 -16.61 3.76 -7.72
C MET A 5 -15.43 3.56 -6.77
N GLY A 6 -15.38 4.35 -5.70
CA GLY A 6 -14.31 4.19 -4.70
C GLY A 6 -14.32 2.81 -4.07
N SER A 7 -15.51 2.36 -3.63
CA SER A 7 -15.64 1.02 -3.03
C SER A 7 -15.35 -0.10 -4.02
N ILE A 8 -15.75 0.06 -5.28
CA ILE A 8 -15.46 -0.93 -6.32
C ILE A 8 -13.95 -1.03 -6.53
N LEU A 9 -13.27 0.10 -6.67
CA LEU A 9 -11.82 0.12 -6.86
C LEU A 9 -11.09 -0.47 -5.66
N GLU A 10 -11.50 -0.14 -4.44
CA GLU A 10 -10.90 -0.73 -3.25
C GLU A 10 -10.99 -2.26 -3.27
N ASN A 11 -12.15 -2.80 -3.64
CA ASN A 11 -12.33 -4.25 -3.73
C ASN A 11 -11.45 -4.88 -4.80
N VAL A 12 -11.36 -4.24 -5.97
CA VAL A 12 -10.51 -4.73 -7.06
C VAL A 12 -9.04 -4.74 -6.63
N PHE A 13 -8.57 -3.64 -6.02
CA PHE A 13 -7.19 -3.56 -5.54
C PHE A 13 -6.92 -4.53 -4.40
N ALA A 14 -7.88 -4.73 -3.50
CA ALA A 14 -7.72 -5.72 -2.43
C ALA A 14 -7.47 -7.11 -3.00
N GLN A 15 -8.27 -7.52 -3.99
CA GLN A 15 -8.11 -8.81 -4.66
C GLN A 15 -6.76 -8.90 -5.37
N GLU A 16 -6.36 -7.84 -6.07
CA GLU A 16 -5.07 -7.78 -6.77
C GLU A 16 -3.90 -7.90 -5.79
N LEU A 17 -3.92 -7.15 -4.70
CA LEU A 17 -2.85 -7.19 -3.70
C LEU A 17 -2.73 -8.57 -3.05
N VAL A 18 -3.84 -9.19 -2.69
CA VAL A 18 -3.85 -10.55 -2.14
C VAL A 18 -3.30 -11.54 -3.16
N SER A 19 -3.72 -11.40 -4.42
CA SER A 19 -3.22 -12.22 -5.53
C SER A 19 -1.71 -12.08 -5.73
N ASN A 20 -1.19 -10.88 -5.46
CA ASN A 20 0.24 -10.59 -5.58
C ASN A 20 1.05 -10.95 -4.32
N GLY A 21 0.43 -11.60 -3.36
CA GLY A 21 1.12 -12.16 -2.20
C GLY A 21 1.07 -11.32 -0.92
N PHE A 22 0.32 -10.22 -0.91
CA PHE A 22 0.25 -9.37 0.27
C PHE A 22 -0.82 -9.82 1.24
N LEU A 23 -0.50 -9.73 2.53
CA LEU A 23 -1.47 -9.84 3.60
C LEU A 23 -1.99 -8.43 3.88
N LEU A 24 -3.28 -8.22 3.67
CA LEU A 24 -3.90 -6.91 3.86
C LEU A 24 -4.32 -6.70 5.30
N ARG A 25 -4.08 -5.49 5.78
CA ARG A 25 -4.63 -5.03 7.05
C ARG A 25 -5.35 -3.72 6.80
N TYR A 26 -6.43 -3.52 7.54
CA TYR A 26 -7.18 -2.27 7.52
C TYR A 26 -6.74 -1.43 8.71
N PHE A 27 -6.80 -0.12 8.54
CA PHE A 27 -6.36 0.80 9.57
C PHE A 27 -7.40 1.91 9.75
N ASN A 28 -7.83 2.10 11.00
CA ASN A 28 -8.70 3.20 11.35
C ASN A 28 -8.40 3.61 12.79
N LYS A 29 -7.84 4.79 12.96
CA LYS A 29 -7.53 5.38 14.28
C LYS A 29 -8.14 6.76 14.38
N LYS A 30 -8.73 7.05 15.54
CA LYS A 30 -9.48 8.29 15.78
C LYS A 30 -8.69 9.56 15.46
N ASN A 31 -7.40 9.59 15.81
CA ASN A 31 -6.58 10.79 15.64
C ASN A 31 -5.82 10.82 14.30
N ILE A 32 -5.92 9.79 13.49
CA ILE A 32 -5.22 9.68 12.21
C ILE A 32 -6.21 9.67 11.08
N GLY A 33 -7.22 8.81 11.16
CA GLY A 33 -8.19 8.59 10.12
C GLY A 33 -8.15 7.15 9.61
N GLU A 34 -8.83 6.92 8.50
CA GLU A 34 -8.95 5.62 7.88
C GLU A 34 -7.99 5.53 6.69
N ILE A 35 -7.22 4.46 6.65
CA ILE A 35 -6.32 4.13 5.53
C ILE A 35 -6.84 2.85 4.89
N ASP A 36 -6.90 2.82 3.56
CA ASP A 36 -7.52 1.71 2.84
C ASP A 36 -6.84 0.38 3.18
N PHE A 37 -5.51 0.33 3.06
CA PHE A 37 -4.76 -0.89 3.36
C PHE A 37 -3.41 -0.56 3.96
N ILE A 38 -2.93 -1.47 4.83
CA ILE A 38 -1.52 -1.50 5.21
C ILE A 38 -1.02 -2.90 4.84
N VAL A 39 0.09 -2.94 4.11
CA VAL A 39 0.75 -4.20 3.74
C VAL A 39 2.15 -4.22 4.32
N GLN A 40 2.66 -5.43 4.54
CA GLN A 40 4.06 -5.61 4.92
C GLN A 40 4.85 -5.93 3.67
N LYS A 41 5.85 -5.10 3.38
CA LYS A 41 6.77 -5.33 2.27
C LYS A 41 8.18 -5.44 2.83
N GLY A 42 8.72 -6.67 2.83
CA GLY A 42 9.96 -6.95 3.57
C GLY A 42 9.73 -6.76 5.06
N LYS A 43 10.52 -5.87 5.68
CA LYS A 43 10.41 -5.54 7.11
C LYS A 43 9.61 -4.26 7.35
N SER A 44 9.07 -3.65 6.32
CA SER A 44 8.40 -2.35 6.41
C SER A 44 6.90 -2.50 6.28
N ALA A 45 6.18 -1.70 7.06
CA ALA A 45 4.75 -1.53 6.89
C ALA A 45 4.52 -0.39 5.90
N VAL A 46 3.73 -0.63 4.86
CA VAL A 46 3.49 0.34 3.80
C VAL A 46 2.00 0.62 3.72
N PRO A 47 1.56 1.84 4.07
CA PRO A 47 0.17 2.25 3.89
C PRO A 47 -0.13 2.54 2.43
N ILE A 48 -1.32 2.12 2.00
CA ILE A 48 -1.77 2.23 0.62
C ILE A 48 -3.15 2.88 0.59
N GLU A 49 -3.30 3.91 -0.23
CA GLU A 49 -4.56 4.56 -0.53
C GLU A 49 -4.93 4.36 -1.99
N ILE A 50 -6.21 4.10 -2.24
CA ILE A 50 -6.75 3.98 -3.60
C ILE A 50 -7.63 5.20 -3.86
N LYS A 51 -7.26 5.99 -4.86
CA LYS A 51 -7.98 7.22 -5.20
C LYS A 51 -8.63 7.10 -6.58
N SER A 52 -9.95 7.25 -6.63
CA SER A 52 -10.72 7.15 -7.86
C SER A 52 -10.91 8.47 -8.60
N GLY A 53 -10.68 9.60 -7.91
CA GLY A 53 -10.99 10.93 -8.44
C GLY A 53 -9.77 11.75 -8.84
N ASN A 54 -10.03 13.01 -9.13
CA ASN A 54 -8.98 13.98 -9.51
C ASN A 54 -8.16 14.47 -8.32
N ASP A 55 -8.72 14.42 -7.11
CA ASP A 55 -8.10 14.91 -5.90
C ASP A 55 -7.22 13.86 -5.23
N TYR A 56 -6.45 13.12 -6.02
CA TYR A 56 -5.66 12.00 -5.51
C TYR A 56 -4.46 12.46 -4.66
N THR A 57 -4.09 13.71 -4.70
CA THR A 57 -3.03 14.25 -3.83
C THR A 57 -3.53 14.64 -2.44
N LYS A 58 -4.84 14.56 -2.19
CA LYS A 58 -5.44 14.84 -0.89
C LYS A 58 -5.67 13.53 -0.15
N HIS A 59 -4.84 13.27 0.87
CA HIS A 59 -4.87 12.02 1.63
C HIS A 59 -4.46 12.28 3.08
N LYS A 60 -5.33 12.99 3.80
CA LYS A 60 -5.04 13.48 5.14
C LYS A 60 -4.66 12.37 6.13
N ALA A 61 -5.36 11.25 6.10
CA ALA A 61 -5.06 10.14 7.00
C ALA A 61 -3.65 9.58 6.76
N LEU A 62 -3.27 9.46 5.50
CA LEU A 62 -1.93 9.00 5.13
C LEU A 62 -0.86 9.98 5.60
N ASP A 63 -1.09 11.28 5.39
CA ASP A 63 -0.18 12.32 5.85
C ASP A 63 -0.04 12.30 7.38
N ASN A 64 -1.16 12.13 8.09
CA ASN A 64 -1.16 12.04 9.55
C ASN A 64 -0.38 10.83 10.04
N LEU A 65 -0.52 9.69 9.39
CA LEU A 65 0.18 8.47 9.76
C LEU A 65 1.69 8.62 9.58
N ILE A 66 2.12 9.17 8.46
CA ILE A 66 3.54 9.39 8.17
C ILE A 66 4.14 10.39 9.14
N ALA A 67 3.38 11.42 9.54
CA ALA A 67 3.82 12.42 10.50
C ALA A 67 4.00 11.86 11.92
N LYS A 68 3.37 10.74 12.24
CA LYS A 68 3.48 10.10 13.55
C LYS A 68 4.77 9.29 13.65
N GLN A 69 5.80 9.88 14.22
CA GLN A 69 7.12 9.25 14.34
C GLN A 69 7.10 7.97 15.15
N SER A 70 6.18 7.85 16.11
CA SER A 70 6.08 6.66 16.96
C SER A 70 5.72 5.39 16.19
N TRP A 71 5.12 5.50 15.02
CA TRP A 71 4.77 4.36 14.18
C TRP A 71 5.88 3.94 13.22
N ASN A 72 6.89 4.80 13.05
CA ASN A 72 8.05 4.55 12.20
C ASN A 72 7.68 4.21 10.75
N ILE A 73 6.66 4.87 10.23
CA ILE A 73 6.22 4.74 8.84
C ILE A 73 6.64 6.00 8.12
N ASN A 74 7.55 5.88 7.14
CA ASN A 74 8.17 7.02 6.47
C ASN A 74 7.67 7.26 5.06
N SER A 75 6.94 6.29 4.51
CA SER A 75 6.52 6.34 3.12
C SER A 75 5.13 5.73 2.97
N GLY A 76 4.48 6.08 1.89
CA GLY A 76 3.18 5.53 1.56
C GLY A 76 3.00 5.45 0.04
N ILE A 77 1.94 4.79 -0.36
CA ILE A 77 1.62 4.58 -1.77
C ILE A 77 0.19 5.04 -2.01
N VAL A 78 0.00 5.76 -3.11
CA VAL A 78 -1.32 6.13 -3.62
C VAL A 78 -1.45 5.58 -5.03
N PHE A 79 -2.43 4.69 -5.23
CA PHE A 79 -2.82 4.28 -6.58
C PHE A 79 -3.89 5.22 -7.09
N CYS A 80 -3.68 5.79 -8.26
CA CYS A 80 -4.53 6.84 -8.79
C CYS A 80 -4.55 6.79 -10.31
N LYS A 81 -5.27 7.72 -10.92
CA LYS A 81 -5.30 7.84 -12.38
C LYS A 81 -4.19 8.71 -12.95
N GLY A 82 -3.37 9.30 -12.09
CA GLY A 82 -2.25 10.14 -12.50
C GLY A 82 -1.03 9.35 -12.93
N ASN A 83 0.02 10.06 -13.29
CA ASN A 83 1.30 9.47 -13.67
C ASN A 83 2.14 9.10 -12.45
N LEU A 84 3.14 8.27 -12.67
CA LEU A 84 4.13 7.94 -11.63
C LEU A 84 4.83 9.21 -11.14
N GLU A 85 4.79 9.43 -9.83
CA GLU A 85 5.38 10.61 -9.20
C GLU A 85 5.76 10.28 -7.76
N ILE A 86 6.81 10.90 -7.24
CA ILE A 86 7.22 10.77 -5.85
C ILE A 86 7.27 12.16 -5.24
N GLU A 87 6.54 12.36 -4.14
CA GLU A 87 6.52 13.65 -3.44
C GLU A 87 6.31 13.42 -1.93
N ASN A 88 7.18 14.01 -1.12
CA ASN A 88 7.09 13.98 0.35
C ASN A 88 6.94 12.57 0.95
N GLY A 89 7.68 11.60 0.39
CA GLY A 89 7.60 10.22 0.86
C GLY A 89 6.42 9.42 0.32
N ILE A 90 5.57 10.04 -0.48
CA ILE A 90 4.44 9.37 -1.11
C ILE A 90 4.80 9.04 -2.56
N THR A 91 4.61 7.79 -2.94
CA THR A 91 4.74 7.38 -4.34
C THR A 91 3.34 7.24 -4.92
N TYR A 92 3.08 7.99 -5.97
CA TYR A 92 1.83 7.92 -6.73
C TYR A 92 2.05 6.99 -7.91
N TYR A 93 1.25 5.91 -7.95
CA TYR A 93 1.30 4.96 -9.05
C TYR A 93 0.02 5.03 -9.86
N PRO A 94 0.12 5.03 -11.19
CA PRO A 94 -1.08 4.78 -12.02
C PRO A 94 -1.71 3.44 -11.63
N TRP A 95 -3.02 3.32 -11.76
CA TRP A 95 -3.74 2.10 -11.37
C TRP A 95 -3.15 0.83 -11.98
N TYR A 96 -2.74 0.87 -13.25
CA TYR A 96 -2.22 -0.31 -13.93
C TYR A 96 -0.91 -0.83 -13.32
N MET A 97 -0.22 -0.01 -12.55
CA MET A 97 1.04 -0.42 -11.91
C MET A 97 0.82 -1.41 -10.76
N SER A 98 -0.43 -1.60 -10.31
CA SER A 98 -0.72 -2.58 -9.25
C SER A 98 -0.30 -3.99 -9.65
N MET A 99 -0.35 -4.32 -10.94
CA MET A 99 0.06 -5.64 -11.42
C MET A 99 1.55 -5.91 -11.21
N PHE A 100 2.36 -4.88 -11.08
CA PHE A 100 3.80 -4.99 -10.83
C PHE A 100 4.15 -4.88 -9.35
N PHE A 101 3.20 -4.51 -8.51
CA PHE A 101 3.41 -4.39 -7.06
C PHE A 101 3.18 -5.76 -6.43
N LYS A 102 4.26 -6.50 -6.24
CA LYS A 102 4.22 -7.88 -5.76
C LYS A 102 5.12 -8.04 -4.55
N GLN A 103 4.74 -9.00 -3.70
CA GLN A 103 5.59 -9.41 -2.59
C GLN A 103 6.80 -10.14 -3.14
N GLU A 104 7.99 -9.77 -2.68
CA GLU A 104 9.21 -10.43 -3.09
C GLU A 104 9.29 -11.81 -2.45
N THR A 105 9.65 -12.81 -3.26
CA THR A 105 9.90 -14.15 -2.77
C THR A 105 11.35 -14.51 -3.06
N LEU A 106 12.00 -15.13 -2.08
CA LEU A 106 13.36 -15.64 -2.29
C LEU A 106 13.30 -16.87 -3.19
N PRO A 107 14.24 -16.99 -4.17
CA PRO A 107 14.42 -18.25 -4.91
C PRO A 107 14.67 -19.41 -3.95
N GLU A 108 14.27 -20.62 -4.32
CA GLU A 108 14.39 -21.78 -3.45
C GLU A 108 15.81 -22.03 -2.93
N HIS A 109 16.82 -21.85 -3.79
CA HIS A 109 18.21 -22.05 -3.38
C HIS A 109 18.66 -21.02 -2.33
N LEU A 110 18.13 -19.79 -2.38
CA LEU A 110 18.42 -18.77 -1.38
C LEU A 110 17.68 -19.03 -0.09
N LYS A 111 16.47 -19.58 -0.14
CA LYS A 111 15.72 -19.98 1.06
C LYS A 111 16.48 -21.06 1.84
N VAL A 112 17.03 -22.04 1.14
CA VAL A 112 17.82 -23.09 1.76
C VAL A 112 19.06 -22.52 2.44
N ASN A 113 19.76 -21.57 1.78
CA ASN A 113 20.94 -20.94 2.35
C ASN A 113 20.60 -20.11 3.60
N VAL A 114 19.46 -19.43 3.60
CA VAL A 114 18.98 -18.67 4.77
C VAL A 114 18.70 -19.60 5.93
N ASP A 115 18.07 -20.76 5.68
CA ASP A 115 17.79 -21.75 6.70
C ASP A 115 19.07 -22.31 7.35
N ILE A 116 20.11 -22.54 6.55
CA ILE A 116 21.42 -22.97 7.05
C ILE A 116 22.05 -21.90 7.94
N VAL A 117 21.97 -20.66 7.54
CA VAL A 117 22.54 -19.53 8.33
C VAL A 117 21.83 -19.36 9.67
N ASN A 118 20.56 -19.67 9.74
CA ASN A 118 19.74 -19.50 10.94
C ASN A 118 19.83 -20.69 11.93
N ILE A 119 20.59 -21.69 11.62
CA ILE A 119 20.83 -22.84 12.50
C ILE A 119 21.91 -22.49 13.61
#